data_1f5ec2012866aa97f55b5fc69b933cc2
#
_entry.id   1f5ec2012866aa97f55b5fc69b933cc2
#
_cell.length_a   1.000
_cell.length_b   1.000
_cell.length_c   1.000
_cell.angle_alpha   90.00
_cell.angle_beta   90.00
_cell.angle_gamma   90.00
#
_symmetry.space_group_name_H-M   'P 1'
#
loop_
_entity.id
_entity.type
_entity.pdbx_description
1 polymer ?
#
loop_
_entity_poly.entity_id
_entity_poly.type
_entity_poly.pdbx_seq_one_letter_code
_entity_poly.pdbx_strand_id
1 'polypeptide(L)'
;MVTEATTQTAAVAADKRKEFIRSMIQMAGMVPVLVVICILFAFLTPNFLTQNNIVNVVRQASINIVLAAGMTFVILTGGIDLAVGSVLGFTAVIAVGVSLIPGLDWAAVPAALLAGALVGVLTGMTVAYIGLPPFIVTLGTYTAIRGAAYLAAGGTTVINSKIGFAWIGNGYVGPVPWLVIIALLTIAISAFILHSTVLGVHVYAVGGNPQAARLTGIPVPLVLIFVYGVSGLLSGLGGVMSASRLYSAQGQLGIGYELDAIAAVILGGTSFSGGIGTVFGTLIGALIIAVLNNGLTLMNVSFYWQLVIKGAVIVLAVMLDKLRTRGQAP
;
A
#
# COMPACT_ATOMS: atom_id res chain seq x y z
N MET A 1 -28.23 14.81 35.44
CA MET A 1 -28.03 13.60 34.59
C MET A 1 -28.32 13.82 33.11
N VAL A 2 -29.46 14.37 32.66
CA VAL A 2 -29.73 14.59 31.21
C VAL A 2 -28.82 15.64 30.58
N THR A 3 -28.47 16.70 31.32
CA THR A 3 -27.61 17.82 30.86
C THR A 3 -26.14 17.41 30.70
N GLU A 4 -25.61 16.47 31.50
CA GLU A 4 -24.23 16.00 31.39
C GLU A 4 -24.02 15.05 30.21
N ALA A 5 -25.02 14.20 29.92
CA ALA A 5 -24.97 13.29 28.76
C ALA A 5 -25.01 14.06 27.41
N THR A 6 -25.76 15.16 27.33
CA THR A 6 -25.80 16.03 26.12
C THR A 6 -24.51 16.81 25.94
N THR A 7 -23.86 17.24 27.03
CA THR A 7 -22.56 17.96 26.96
C THR A 7 -21.42 17.03 26.56
N GLN A 8 -21.45 15.77 27.03
CA GLN A 8 -20.46 14.75 26.68
C GLN A 8 -20.58 14.33 25.19
N THR A 9 -21.81 14.18 24.70
CA THR A 9 -22.06 13.84 23.28
C THR A 9 -21.64 14.98 22.35
N ALA A 10 -21.86 16.22 22.73
CA ALA A 10 -21.45 17.40 21.98
C ALA A 10 -19.91 17.56 21.97
N ALA A 11 -19.22 17.25 23.06
CA ALA A 11 -17.76 17.29 23.15
C ALA A 11 -17.11 16.21 22.26
N VAL A 12 -17.64 14.99 22.25
CA VAL A 12 -17.19 13.90 21.37
C VAL A 12 -17.44 14.21 19.89
N ALA A 13 -18.57 14.81 19.56
CA ALA A 13 -18.86 15.25 18.19
C ALA A 13 -17.96 16.41 17.73
N ALA A 14 -17.63 17.33 18.63
CA ALA A 14 -16.71 18.45 18.35
C ALA A 14 -15.26 17.95 18.15
N ASP A 15 -14.85 16.92 18.89
CA ASP A 15 -13.52 16.33 18.77
C ASP A 15 -13.38 15.54 17.47
N LYS A 16 -14.37 14.73 17.09
CA LYS A 16 -14.43 14.06 15.77
C LYS A 16 -14.41 15.05 14.60
N ARG A 17 -15.09 16.20 14.75
CA ARG A 17 -15.08 17.26 13.74
C ARG A 17 -13.70 17.92 13.62
N LYS A 18 -13.00 18.14 14.74
CA LYS A 18 -11.63 18.69 14.73
C LYS A 18 -10.66 17.72 14.09
N GLU A 19 -10.74 16.43 14.39
CA GLU A 19 -9.93 15.38 13.76
C GLU A 19 -10.18 15.29 12.25
N PHE A 20 -11.45 15.34 11.82
CA PHE A 20 -11.82 15.36 10.41
C PHE A 20 -11.29 16.61 9.70
N ILE A 21 -11.43 17.79 10.29
CA ILE A 21 -10.88 19.05 9.73
C ILE A 21 -9.35 18.97 9.67
N ARG A 22 -8.70 18.41 10.69
CA ARG A 22 -7.24 18.24 10.72
C ARG A 22 -6.76 17.27 9.63
N SER A 23 -7.46 16.16 9.41
CA SER A 23 -7.18 15.23 8.32
C SER A 23 -7.41 15.86 6.94
N MET A 24 -8.45 16.68 6.79
CA MET A 24 -8.73 17.46 5.57
C MET A 24 -7.63 18.49 5.29
N ILE A 25 -7.13 19.17 6.32
CA ILE A 25 -6.02 20.14 6.19
C ILE A 25 -4.71 19.42 5.83
N GLN A 26 -4.47 18.23 6.38
CA GLN A 26 -3.30 17.40 6.03
C GLN A 26 -3.39 16.89 4.58
N MET A 27 -4.57 16.45 4.14
CA MET A 27 -4.83 16.07 2.74
C MET A 27 -4.69 17.27 1.80
N ALA A 28 -5.24 18.42 2.17
CA ALA A 28 -5.11 19.65 1.40
C ALA A 28 -3.65 20.09 1.25
N GLY A 29 -2.77 19.75 2.22
CA GLY A 29 -1.34 20.03 2.14
C GLY A 29 -0.59 19.22 1.09
N MET A 30 -1.06 18.00 0.71
CA MET A 30 -0.39 17.15 -0.26
C MET A 30 -0.94 17.29 -1.68
N VAL A 31 -2.20 17.70 -1.86
CA VAL A 31 -2.79 17.96 -3.17
C VAL A 31 -2.05 19.06 -3.94
N PRO A 32 -1.67 20.21 -3.34
CA PRO A 32 -0.84 21.20 -4.03
C PRO A 32 0.51 20.65 -4.50
N VAL A 33 1.15 19.77 -3.71
CA VAL A 33 2.41 19.13 -4.11
C VAL A 33 2.20 18.26 -5.35
N LEU A 34 1.13 17.45 -5.39
CA LEU A 34 0.77 16.66 -6.57
C LEU A 34 0.54 17.56 -7.79
N VAL A 35 -0.23 18.64 -7.63
CA VAL A 35 -0.51 19.60 -8.71
C VAL A 35 0.77 20.26 -9.23
N VAL A 36 1.65 20.72 -8.33
CA VAL A 36 2.94 21.33 -8.70
C VAL A 36 3.81 20.34 -9.48
N ILE A 37 3.90 19.08 -9.05
CA ILE A 37 4.68 18.06 -9.75
C ILE A 37 4.06 17.75 -11.12
N CYS A 38 2.74 17.67 -11.24
CA CYS A 38 2.06 17.51 -12.52
C CYS A 38 2.34 18.67 -13.47
N ILE A 39 2.26 19.91 -12.99
CA ILE A 39 2.56 21.12 -13.76
C ILE A 39 4.03 21.09 -14.22
N LEU A 40 4.94 20.77 -13.31
CA LEU A 40 6.37 20.69 -13.62
C LEU A 40 6.63 19.72 -14.78
N PHE A 41 6.11 18.49 -14.71
CA PHE A 41 6.30 17.50 -15.77
C PHE A 41 5.55 17.84 -17.06
N ALA A 42 4.43 18.54 -16.98
CA ALA A 42 3.71 19.03 -18.15
C ALA A 42 4.56 20.04 -18.96
N PHE A 43 5.38 20.86 -18.27
CA PHE A 43 6.32 21.77 -18.92
C PHE A 43 7.60 21.07 -19.39
N LEU A 44 8.09 20.07 -18.66
CA LEU A 44 9.36 19.40 -18.96
C LEU A 44 9.24 18.37 -20.09
N THR A 45 8.06 17.77 -20.29
CA THR A 45 7.85 16.73 -21.32
C THR A 45 6.54 16.92 -22.08
N PRO A 46 6.56 17.03 -23.41
CA PRO A 46 5.35 17.24 -24.21
C PRO A 46 4.38 16.03 -24.16
N ASN A 47 4.91 14.84 -23.83
CA ASN A 47 4.12 13.61 -23.78
C ASN A 47 3.41 13.38 -22.44
N PHE A 48 3.67 14.20 -21.42
CA PHE A 48 3.12 13.96 -20.07
C PHE A 48 1.61 14.00 -20.04
N LEU A 49 0.97 14.99 -20.66
CA LEU A 49 -0.49 15.17 -20.68
C LEU A 49 -1.19 14.41 -21.82
N THR A 50 -0.50 13.55 -22.56
CA THR A 50 -1.15 12.73 -23.58
C THR A 50 -2.10 11.71 -22.95
N GLN A 51 -3.23 11.43 -23.61
CA GLN A 51 -4.23 10.48 -23.12
C GLN A 51 -3.61 9.10 -22.82
N ASN A 52 -2.73 8.62 -23.69
CA ASN A 52 -2.05 7.33 -23.51
C ASN A 52 -1.18 7.34 -22.25
N ASN A 53 -0.45 8.42 -21.99
CA ASN A 53 0.38 8.53 -20.81
C ASN A 53 -0.45 8.63 -19.53
N ILE A 54 -1.51 9.44 -19.52
CA ILE A 54 -2.41 9.54 -18.36
C ILE A 54 -2.97 8.16 -18.00
N VAL A 55 -3.46 7.39 -18.98
CA VAL A 55 -3.94 6.03 -18.75
C VAL A 55 -2.84 5.13 -18.19
N ASN A 56 -1.61 5.22 -18.70
CA ASN A 56 -0.48 4.46 -18.19
C ASN A 56 -0.12 4.82 -16.75
N VAL A 57 -0.07 6.12 -16.42
CA VAL A 57 0.16 6.61 -15.04
C VAL A 57 -0.87 6.05 -14.08
N VAL A 58 -2.15 6.17 -14.43
CA VAL A 58 -3.24 5.72 -13.56
C VAL A 58 -3.24 4.21 -13.37
N ARG A 59 -2.96 3.44 -14.44
CA ARG A 59 -2.81 1.96 -14.35
C ARG A 59 -1.64 1.55 -13.47
N GLN A 60 -0.50 2.22 -13.59
CA GLN A 60 0.67 1.94 -12.75
C GLN A 60 0.45 2.38 -11.30
N ALA A 61 -0.13 3.56 -11.11
CA ALA A 61 -0.52 4.06 -9.79
C ALA A 61 -1.47 3.09 -9.08
N SER A 62 -2.40 2.46 -9.80
CA SER A 62 -3.39 1.53 -9.22
C SER A 62 -2.74 0.37 -8.49
N ILE A 63 -1.66 -0.21 -9.04
CA ILE A 63 -0.93 -1.31 -8.37
C ILE A 63 -0.27 -0.78 -7.07
N ASN A 64 0.39 0.38 -7.15
CA ASN A 64 1.03 0.97 -5.99
C ASN A 64 0.04 1.42 -4.91
N ILE A 65 -1.14 1.92 -5.30
CA ILE A 65 -2.24 2.28 -4.40
C ILE A 65 -2.71 1.07 -3.59
N VAL A 66 -2.86 -0.10 -4.23
CA VAL A 66 -3.25 -1.35 -3.56
C VAL A 66 -2.21 -1.77 -2.52
N LEU A 67 -0.92 -1.74 -2.88
CA LEU A 67 0.16 -2.05 -1.95
C LEU A 67 0.23 -1.05 -0.80
N ALA A 68 0.15 0.25 -1.12
CA ALA A 68 0.20 1.31 -0.13
C ALA A 68 -1.01 1.29 0.83
N ALA A 69 -2.20 0.86 0.36
CA ALA A 69 -3.34 0.64 1.23
C ALA A 69 -3.04 -0.44 2.30
N GLY A 70 -2.44 -1.57 1.91
CA GLY A 70 -1.98 -2.60 2.85
C GLY A 70 -0.91 -2.09 3.82
N MET A 71 0.08 -1.38 3.29
CA MET A 71 1.13 -0.74 4.07
C MET A 71 0.60 0.27 5.08
N THR A 72 -0.51 0.96 4.77
CA THR A 72 -1.15 1.91 5.69
C THR A 72 -1.61 1.22 6.97
N PHE A 73 -2.24 0.04 6.89
CA PHE A 73 -2.63 -0.73 8.07
C PHE A 73 -1.42 -1.08 8.95
N VAL A 74 -0.32 -1.50 8.33
CA VAL A 74 0.90 -1.88 9.06
C VAL A 74 1.54 -0.66 9.71
N ILE A 75 1.74 0.45 8.98
CA ILE A 75 2.36 1.66 9.52
C ILE A 75 1.49 2.29 10.61
N LEU A 76 0.16 2.24 10.49
CA LEU A 76 -0.73 2.70 11.55
C LEU A 76 -0.52 1.96 12.87
N THR A 77 -0.04 0.72 12.89
CA THR A 77 0.33 -0.01 14.13
C THR A 77 1.78 0.22 14.57
N GLY A 78 2.52 1.14 13.92
CA GLY A 78 3.94 1.38 14.19
C GLY A 78 4.87 0.33 13.58
N GLY A 79 4.37 -0.56 12.72
CA GLY A 79 5.14 -1.56 12.00
C GLY A 79 5.61 -1.10 10.63
N ILE A 80 6.47 -1.91 10.00
CA ILE A 80 6.89 -1.75 8.60
C ILE A 80 6.85 -3.11 7.96
N ASP A 81 6.35 -3.19 6.73
CA ASP A 81 6.35 -4.43 5.94
C ASP A 81 7.22 -4.28 4.69
N LEU A 82 8.46 -4.73 4.78
CA LEU A 82 9.38 -4.74 3.64
C LEU A 82 9.08 -5.86 2.65
N ALA A 83 8.26 -6.84 3.01
CA ALA A 83 8.01 -8.01 2.18
C ALA A 83 7.01 -7.78 1.04
N VAL A 84 6.27 -6.67 1.04
CA VAL A 84 5.17 -6.42 0.08
C VAL A 84 5.58 -6.60 -1.39
N GLY A 85 6.78 -6.12 -1.77
CA GLY A 85 7.30 -6.26 -3.14
C GLY A 85 7.70 -7.70 -3.48
N SER A 86 8.26 -8.44 -2.52
CA SER A 86 8.58 -9.86 -2.70
C SER A 86 7.34 -10.72 -2.77
N VAL A 87 6.34 -10.44 -1.93
CA VAL A 87 5.03 -11.13 -1.93
C VAL A 87 4.32 -10.88 -3.25
N LEU A 88 4.33 -9.64 -3.76
CA LEU A 88 3.79 -9.32 -5.08
C LEU A 88 4.46 -10.18 -6.17
N GLY A 89 5.79 -10.24 -6.21
CA GLY A 89 6.52 -11.03 -7.20
C GLY A 89 6.21 -12.53 -7.10
N PHE A 90 6.19 -13.07 -5.89
CA PHE A 90 5.87 -14.47 -5.62
C PHE A 90 4.45 -14.84 -6.04
N THR A 91 3.47 -14.04 -5.66
CA THR A 91 2.06 -14.27 -5.99
C THR A 91 1.76 -14.07 -7.47
N ALA A 92 2.48 -13.18 -8.15
CA ALA A 92 2.43 -13.06 -9.60
C ALA A 92 2.91 -14.35 -10.29
N VAL A 93 4.03 -14.93 -9.82
CA VAL A 93 4.55 -16.21 -10.33
C VAL A 93 3.55 -17.34 -10.07
N ILE A 94 2.93 -17.40 -8.88
CA ILE A 94 1.87 -18.37 -8.57
C ILE A 94 0.69 -18.20 -9.53
N ALA A 95 0.19 -16.97 -9.73
CA ALA A 95 -0.95 -16.72 -10.61
C ALA A 95 -0.69 -17.19 -12.03
N VAL A 96 0.45 -16.84 -12.62
CA VAL A 96 0.81 -17.28 -13.98
C VAL A 96 1.07 -18.78 -14.01
N GLY A 97 1.80 -19.32 -13.02
CA GLY A 97 2.11 -20.76 -12.93
C GLY A 97 0.87 -21.64 -12.85
N VAL A 98 -0.09 -21.27 -11.97
CA VAL A 98 -1.36 -22.00 -11.84
C VAL A 98 -2.21 -21.90 -13.13
N SER A 99 -2.19 -20.76 -13.80
CA SER A 99 -2.92 -20.58 -15.06
C SER A 99 -2.37 -21.43 -16.23
N LEU A 100 -1.16 -21.96 -16.11
CA LEU A 100 -0.58 -22.89 -17.10
C LEU A 100 -1.03 -24.35 -16.89
N ILE A 101 -1.62 -24.66 -15.73
CA ILE A 101 -2.10 -26.02 -15.44
C ILE A 101 -3.48 -26.19 -16.11
N PRO A 102 -3.65 -27.17 -17.02
CA PRO A 102 -4.92 -27.39 -17.71
C PRO A 102 -6.08 -27.55 -16.73
N GLY A 103 -7.15 -26.79 -16.92
CA GLY A 103 -8.35 -26.82 -16.09
C GLY A 103 -8.26 -26.05 -14.76
N LEU A 104 -7.13 -25.46 -14.41
CA LEU A 104 -6.94 -24.71 -13.14
C LEU A 104 -6.80 -23.19 -13.34
N ASP A 105 -7.02 -22.66 -14.52
CA ASP A 105 -6.89 -21.21 -14.78
C ASP A 105 -7.79 -20.37 -13.86
N TRP A 106 -9.00 -20.85 -13.53
CA TRP A 106 -9.90 -20.19 -12.58
C TRP A 106 -9.35 -20.08 -11.16
N ALA A 107 -8.47 -21.00 -10.77
CA ALA A 107 -7.85 -21.03 -9.43
C ALA A 107 -6.64 -20.09 -9.32
N ALA A 108 -6.14 -19.55 -10.42
CA ALA A 108 -4.94 -18.70 -10.45
C ALA A 108 -5.04 -17.48 -9.52
N VAL A 109 -6.14 -16.74 -9.60
CA VAL A 109 -6.38 -15.56 -8.76
C VAL A 109 -6.57 -15.94 -7.29
N PRO A 110 -7.48 -16.87 -6.93
CA PRO A 110 -7.62 -17.33 -5.55
C PRO A 110 -6.31 -17.85 -4.95
N ALA A 111 -5.55 -18.66 -5.69
CA ALA A 111 -4.27 -19.20 -5.20
C ALA A 111 -3.25 -18.09 -4.87
N ALA A 112 -3.13 -17.09 -5.73
CA ALA A 112 -2.25 -15.96 -5.51
C ALA A 112 -2.67 -15.12 -4.28
N LEU A 113 -3.96 -14.83 -4.13
CA LEU A 113 -4.49 -14.10 -2.98
C LEU A 113 -4.29 -14.86 -1.67
N LEU A 114 -4.57 -16.16 -1.65
CA LEU A 114 -4.37 -17.02 -0.50
C LEU A 114 -2.88 -17.13 -0.13
N ALA A 115 -2.00 -17.27 -1.10
CA ALA A 115 -0.55 -17.31 -0.87
C ALA A 115 -0.06 -15.99 -0.25
N GLY A 116 -0.49 -14.85 -0.76
CA GLY A 116 -0.16 -13.54 -0.21
C GLY A 116 -0.69 -13.37 1.21
N ALA A 117 -1.96 -13.70 1.44
CA ALA A 117 -2.59 -13.63 2.77
C ALA A 117 -1.86 -14.55 3.78
N LEU A 118 -1.52 -15.77 3.38
CA LEU A 118 -0.81 -16.73 4.22
C LEU A 118 0.57 -16.20 4.64
N VAL A 119 1.36 -15.66 3.70
CA VAL A 119 2.65 -15.04 4.01
C VAL A 119 2.46 -13.89 4.99
N GLY A 120 1.48 -13.02 4.76
CA GLY A 120 1.18 -11.90 5.66
C GLY A 120 0.77 -12.37 7.06
N VAL A 121 -0.12 -13.37 7.16
CA VAL A 121 -0.55 -13.96 8.45
C VAL A 121 0.63 -14.58 9.19
N LEU A 122 1.49 -15.35 8.53
CA LEU A 122 2.68 -15.94 9.15
C LEU A 122 3.66 -14.87 9.63
N THR A 123 3.87 -13.81 8.85
CA THR A 123 4.65 -12.64 9.25
C THR A 123 4.06 -11.97 10.48
N GLY A 124 2.74 -11.72 10.46
CA GLY A 124 2.01 -11.13 11.58
C GLY A 124 2.04 -11.98 12.85
N MET A 125 1.93 -13.31 12.74
CA MET A 125 2.07 -14.24 13.87
C MET A 125 3.47 -14.18 14.47
N THR A 126 4.50 -14.11 13.64
CA THR A 126 5.90 -14.02 14.10
C THR A 126 6.13 -12.71 14.87
N VAL A 127 5.63 -11.59 14.35
CA VAL A 127 5.71 -10.29 15.05
C VAL A 127 4.92 -10.32 16.35
N ALA A 128 3.68 -10.86 16.32
CA ALA A 128 2.73 -10.77 17.42
C ALA A 128 3.05 -11.70 18.60
N TYR A 129 3.45 -12.94 18.34
CA TYR A 129 3.64 -13.96 19.39
C TYR A 129 5.10 -14.13 19.79
N ILE A 130 6.04 -14.02 18.85
CA ILE A 130 7.47 -14.12 19.19
C ILE A 130 7.99 -12.78 19.70
N GLY A 131 7.33 -11.65 19.36
CA GLY A 131 7.68 -10.32 19.83
C GLY A 131 8.93 -9.73 19.17
N LEU A 132 9.30 -10.26 17.99
CA LEU A 132 10.42 -9.71 17.24
C LEU A 132 10.07 -8.36 16.59
N PRO A 133 11.05 -7.45 16.48
CA PRO A 133 10.84 -6.18 15.80
C PRO A 133 10.32 -6.40 14.37
N PRO A 134 9.23 -5.71 13.98
CA PRO A 134 8.59 -5.86 12.66
C PRO A 134 9.56 -5.77 11.48
N PHE A 135 10.48 -4.81 11.54
CA PHE A 135 11.49 -4.60 10.52
C PHE A 135 12.36 -5.85 10.26
N ILE A 136 12.79 -6.53 11.33
CA ILE A 136 13.64 -7.73 11.23
C ILE A 136 12.85 -8.89 10.62
N VAL A 137 11.61 -9.09 11.08
CA VAL A 137 10.74 -10.17 10.58
C VAL A 137 10.44 -9.97 9.11
N THR A 138 10.02 -8.76 8.72
CA THR A 138 9.64 -8.47 7.33
C THR A 138 10.84 -8.46 6.38
N LEU A 139 12.05 -8.08 6.85
CA LEU A 139 13.28 -8.22 6.07
C LEU A 139 13.63 -9.70 5.82
N GLY A 140 13.48 -10.56 6.85
CA GLY A 140 13.61 -12.00 6.70
C GLY A 140 12.60 -12.59 5.72
N THR A 141 11.31 -12.21 5.87
CA THR A 141 10.23 -12.59 4.95
C THR A 141 10.51 -12.09 3.53
N TYR A 142 10.96 -10.84 3.36
CA TYR A 142 11.38 -10.29 2.06
C TYR A 142 12.37 -11.20 1.36
N THR A 143 13.45 -11.58 2.05
CA THR A 143 14.51 -12.39 1.47
C THR A 143 14.04 -13.82 1.17
N ALA A 144 13.31 -14.44 2.10
CA ALA A 144 12.81 -15.81 1.94
C ALA A 144 11.80 -15.90 0.78
N ILE A 145 10.80 -15.00 0.74
CA ILE A 145 9.77 -15.00 -0.30
C ILE A 145 10.35 -14.58 -1.66
N ARG A 146 11.35 -13.69 -1.69
CA ARG A 146 12.07 -13.35 -2.92
C ARG A 146 12.78 -14.59 -3.48
N GLY A 147 13.46 -15.36 -2.63
CA GLY A 147 14.06 -16.64 -3.01
C GLY A 147 13.02 -17.64 -3.52
N ALA A 148 11.90 -17.78 -2.81
CA ALA A 148 10.78 -18.65 -3.23
C ALA A 148 10.20 -18.23 -4.60
N ALA A 149 10.09 -16.92 -4.88
CA ALA A 149 9.64 -16.41 -6.17
C ALA A 149 10.58 -16.82 -7.31
N TYR A 150 11.90 -16.73 -7.11
CA TYR A 150 12.88 -17.19 -8.10
C TYR A 150 12.82 -18.70 -8.31
N LEU A 151 12.72 -19.49 -7.22
CA LEU A 151 12.60 -20.94 -7.30
C LEU A 151 11.33 -21.36 -8.05
N ALA A 152 10.19 -20.76 -7.70
CA ALA A 152 8.91 -21.06 -8.35
C ALA A 152 8.90 -20.67 -9.85
N ALA A 153 9.63 -19.63 -10.23
CA ALA A 153 9.81 -19.21 -11.62
C ALA A 153 10.89 -20.00 -12.38
N GLY A 154 11.60 -20.92 -11.73
CA GLY A 154 12.75 -21.63 -12.34
C GLY A 154 13.89 -20.69 -12.76
N GLY A 155 14.04 -19.54 -12.09
CA GLY A 155 15.04 -18.51 -12.42
C GLY A 155 14.77 -17.73 -13.71
N THR A 156 13.65 -17.98 -14.38
CA THR A 156 13.28 -17.39 -15.67
C THR A 156 11.96 -16.61 -15.61
N THR A 157 11.52 -16.03 -16.72
CA THR A 157 10.19 -15.43 -16.82
C THR A 157 9.16 -16.49 -17.18
N VAL A 158 8.12 -16.64 -16.36
CA VAL A 158 6.97 -17.48 -16.66
C VAL A 158 5.99 -16.67 -17.50
N ILE A 159 5.61 -17.16 -18.68
CA ILE A 159 4.76 -16.46 -19.64
C ILE A 159 3.53 -17.29 -19.94
N ASN A 160 2.35 -16.65 -19.90
CA ASN A 160 1.12 -17.21 -20.44
C ASN A 160 0.33 -16.12 -21.17
N SER A 161 0.34 -16.13 -22.49
CA SER A 161 -0.37 -15.16 -23.33
C SER A 161 -1.90 -15.33 -23.32
N LYS A 162 -2.41 -16.43 -22.71
CA LYS A 162 -3.83 -16.79 -22.69
C LYS A 162 -4.40 -16.87 -21.27
N ILE A 163 -3.87 -16.09 -20.33
CA ILE A 163 -4.37 -16.07 -18.95
C ILE A 163 -5.85 -15.62 -18.91
N GLY A 164 -6.73 -16.39 -18.25
CA GLY A 164 -8.15 -16.10 -18.16
C GLY A 164 -8.48 -14.83 -17.37
N PHE A 165 -7.59 -14.41 -16.49
CA PHE A 165 -7.73 -13.16 -15.72
C PHE A 165 -7.07 -11.93 -16.39
N ALA A 166 -6.73 -11.99 -17.70
CA ALA A 166 -6.14 -10.86 -18.44
C ALA A 166 -6.98 -9.57 -18.37
N TRP A 167 -8.30 -9.70 -18.24
CA TRP A 167 -9.21 -8.57 -18.11
C TRP A 167 -8.92 -7.67 -16.89
N ILE A 168 -8.36 -8.22 -15.81
CA ILE A 168 -7.99 -7.46 -14.60
C ILE A 168 -6.98 -6.36 -14.94
N GLY A 169 -5.93 -6.69 -15.68
CA GLY A 169 -4.85 -5.80 -16.04
C GLY A 169 -5.07 -5.00 -17.33
N ASN A 170 -5.85 -5.53 -18.26
CA ASN A 170 -5.96 -4.99 -19.62
C ASN A 170 -7.38 -4.62 -20.03
N GLY A 171 -8.41 -5.02 -19.25
CA GLY A 171 -9.80 -4.70 -19.52
C GLY A 171 -10.20 -3.30 -19.09
N TYR A 172 -11.35 -2.85 -19.61
CA TYR A 172 -11.94 -1.55 -19.34
C TYR A 172 -13.44 -1.68 -19.06
N VAL A 173 -13.95 -0.76 -18.23
CA VAL A 173 -15.40 -0.51 -18.07
C VAL A 173 -15.64 0.89 -18.62
N GLY A 174 -16.18 0.98 -19.83
CA GLY A 174 -16.22 2.24 -20.57
C GLY A 174 -14.81 2.79 -20.77
N PRO A 175 -14.52 4.04 -20.37
CA PRO A 175 -13.17 4.62 -20.50
C PRO A 175 -12.22 4.25 -19.34
N VAL A 176 -12.71 3.57 -18.29
CA VAL A 176 -11.96 3.35 -17.04
C VAL A 176 -11.31 1.97 -17.03
N PRO A 177 -9.97 1.86 -16.84
CA PRO A 177 -9.31 0.57 -16.68
C PRO A 177 -9.79 -0.18 -15.43
N TRP A 178 -9.92 -1.51 -15.50
CA TRP A 178 -10.24 -2.33 -14.32
C TRP A 178 -9.27 -2.16 -13.16
N LEU A 179 -8.00 -1.94 -13.42
CA LEU A 179 -6.98 -1.67 -12.39
C LEU A 179 -7.37 -0.49 -11.50
N VAL A 180 -7.93 0.57 -12.09
CA VAL A 180 -8.39 1.77 -11.35
C VAL A 180 -9.57 1.45 -10.47
N ILE A 181 -10.54 0.69 -11.00
CA ILE A 181 -11.73 0.29 -10.24
C ILE A 181 -11.31 -0.55 -9.03
N ILE A 182 -10.40 -1.52 -9.22
CA ILE A 182 -9.88 -2.35 -8.12
C ILE A 182 -9.15 -1.50 -7.08
N ALA A 183 -8.31 -0.55 -7.51
CA ALA A 183 -7.61 0.33 -6.58
C ALA A 183 -8.58 1.21 -5.77
N LEU A 184 -9.59 1.79 -6.42
CA LEU A 184 -10.61 2.61 -5.75
C LEU A 184 -11.46 1.78 -4.78
N LEU A 185 -11.84 0.56 -5.16
CA LEU A 185 -12.53 -0.38 -4.26
C LEU A 185 -11.65 -0.75 -3.07
N THR A 186 -10.34 -0.99 -3.27
CA THR A 186 -9.40 -1.26 -2.18
C THR A 186 -9.33 -0.07 -1.22
N ILE A 187 -9.23 1.15 -1.73
CA ILE A 187 -9.25 2.38 -0.90
C ILE A 187 -10.56 2.51 -0.14
N ALA A 188 -11.71 2.30 -0.81
CA ALA A 188 -13.03 2.40 -0.18
C ALA A 188 -13.20 1.36 0.95
N ILE A 189 -12.84 0.11 0.71
CA ILE A 189 -12.90 -0.97 1.72
C ILE A 189 -11.94 -0.67 2.86
N SER A 190 -10.70 -0.27 2.57
CA SER A 190 -9.72 0.07 3.60
C SER A 190 -10.16 1.27 4.45
N ALA A 191 -10.73 2.29 3.82
CA ALA A 191 -11.29 3.44 4.52
C ALA A 191 -12.47 3.04 5.40
N PHE A 192 -13.38 2.19 4.88
CA PHE A 192 -14.50 1.66 5.67
C PHE A 192 -14.02 0.88 6.90
N ILE A 193 -13.04 -0.02 6.72
CA ILE A 193 -12.48 -0.79 7.85
C ILE A 193 -11.88 0.14 8.89
N LEU A 194 -11.06 1.09 8.49
CA LEU A 194 -10.33 1.98 9.40
C LEU A 194 -11.23 3.00 10.10
N HIS A 195 -12.24 3.55 9.40
CA HIS A 195 -13.05 4.64 9.95
C HIS A 195 -14.40 4.20 10.55
N SER A 196 -14.92 3.03 10.11
CA SER A 196 -16.29 2.62 10.44
C SER A 196 -16.40 1.32 11.23
N THR A 197 -15.25 0.65 11.54
CA THR A 197 -15.28 -0.62 12.27
C THR A 197 -14.49 -0.57 13.57
N VAL A 198 -14.82 -1.50 14.49
CA VAL A 198 -14.07 -1.71 15.74
C VAL A 198 -12.61 -2.09 15.47
N LEU A 199 -12.35 -2.85 14.39
CA LEU A 199 -10.99 -3.19 13.97
C LEU A 199 -10.15 -1.95 13.69
N GLY A 200 -10.72 -0.95 13.01
CA GLY A 200 -10.04 0.33 12.76
C GLY A 200 -9.67 1.03 14.07
N VAL A 201 -10.60 1.12 15.00
CA VAL A 201 -10.33 1.69 16.35
C VAL A 201 -9.16 0.96 17.02
N HIS A 202 -9.17 -0.39 16.95
CA HIS A 202 -8.07 -1.20 17.52
C HIS A 202 -6.73 -0.94 16.82
N VAL A 203 -6.70 -0.80 15.49
CA VAL A 203 -5.48 -0.50 14.72
C VAL A 203 -4.87 0.84 15.18
N TYR A 204 -5.68 1.89 15.27
CA TYR A 204 -5.21 3.20 15.75
C TYR A 204 -4.77 3.16 17.23
N ALA A 205 -5.51 2.45 18.09
CA ALA A 205 -5.17 2.33 19.51
C ALA A 205 -3.84 1.60 19.72
N VAL A 206 -3.60 0.49 18.99
CA VAL A 206 -2.34 -0.27 19.05
C VAL A 206 -1.18 0.60 18.58
N GLY A 207 -1.36 1.39 17.52
CA GLY A 207 -0.32 2.28 17.03
C GLY A 207 -0.03 3.47 17.95
N GLY A 208 -1.04 3.99 18.65
CA GLY A 208 -0.87 5.09 19.60
C GLY A 208 -0.12 4.66 20.85
N ASN A 209 -0.52 3.56 21.47
CA ASN A 209 0.18 2.97 22.62
C ASN A 209 -0.21 1.49 22.78
N PRO A 210 0.65 0.55 22.35
CA PRO A 210 0.35 -0.88 22.44
C PRO A 210 0.13 -1.40 23.87
N GLN A 211 0.80 -0.78 24.86
CA GLN A 211 0.66 -1.19 26.26
C GLN A 211 -0.70 -0.74 26.82
N ALA A 212 -1.08 0.52 26.58
CA ALA A 212 -2.40 1.03 26.98
C ALA A 212 -3.52 0.27 26.26
N ALA A 213 -3.39 0.00 24.96
CA ALA A 213 -4.35 -0.82 24.21
C ALA A 213 -4.54 -2.21 24.81
N ARG A 214 -3.46 -2.85 25.27
CA ARG A 214 -3.53 -4.16 25.95
C ARG A 214 -4.26 -4.07 27.29
N LEU A 215 -4.01 -3.02 28.08
CA LEU A 215 -4.67 -2.80 29.36
C LEU A 215 -6.17 -2.55 29.24
N THR A 216 -6.63 -1.97 28.12
CA THR A 216 -8.06 -1.79 27.81
C THR A 216 -8.73 -3.02 27.21
N GLY A 217 -8.03 -4.17 27.14
CA GLY A 217 -8.58 -5.44 26.65
C GLY A 217 -8.51 -5.61 25.13
N ILE A 218 -7.83 -4.74 24.39
CA ILE A 218 -7.64 -4.91 22.93
C ILE A 218 -6.69 -6.09 22.69
N PRO A 219 -7.08 -7.07 21.85
CA PRO A 219 -6.25 -8.23 21.55
C PRO A 219 -5.14 -7.86 20.54
N VAL A 220 -4.10 -7.16 21.04
CA VAL A 220 -2.97 -6.65 20.21
C VAL A 220 -2.41 -7.71 19.24
N PRO A 221 -2.18 -8.99 19.63
CA PRO A 221 -1.70 -10.00 18.70
C PRO A 221 -2.61 -10.20 17.48
N LEU A 222 -3.92 -10.25 17.69
CA LEU A 222 -4.87 -10.45 16.59
C LEU A 222 -4.92 -9.24 15.66
N VAL A 223 -4.76 -8.01 16.20
CA VAL A 223 -4.67 -6.80 15.40
C VAL A 223 -3.43 -6.84 14.51
N LEU A 224 -2.27 -7.24 15.05
CA LEU A 224 -1.03 -7.35 14.27
C LEU A 224 -1.16 -8.43 13.18
N ILE A 225 -1.70 -9.61 13.49
CA ILE A 225 -1.94 -10.66 12.50
C ILE A 225 -2.86 -10.16 11.39
N PHE A 226 -3.92 -9.43 11.75
CA PHE A 226 -4.86 -8.86 10.79
C PHE A 226 -4.18 -7.87 9.84
N VAL A 227 -3.42 -6.89 10.36
CA VAL A 227 -2.82 -5.85 9.51
C VAL A 227 -1.75 -6.41 8.56
N TYR A 228 -0.92 -7.36 9.02
CA TYR A 228 0.03 -8.05 8.12
C TYR A 228 -0.68 -8.99 7.14
N GLY A 229 -1.75 -9.67 7.58
CA GLY A 229 -2.59 -10.49 6.70
C GLY A 229 -3.22 -9.68 5.57
N VAL A 230 -3.75 -8.50 5.87
CA VAL A 230 -4.27 -7.54 4.87
C VAL A 230 -3.15 -7.05 3.94
N SER A 231 -1.96 -6.70 4.49
CA SER A 231 -0.82 -6.31 3.68
C SER A 231 -0.41 -7.40 2.69
N GLY A 232 -0.32 -8.65 3.16
CA GLY A 232 0.00 -9.80 2.32
C GLY A 232 -1.08 -10.09 1.27
N LEU A 233 -2.37 -10.01 1.64
CA LEU A 233 -3.50 -10.18 0.71
C LEU A 233 -3.47 -9.12 -0.41
N LEU A 234 -3.28 -7.85 -0.06
CA LEU A 234 -3.21 -6.75 -1.02
C LEU A 234 -1.94 -6.81 -1.86
N SER A 235 -0.83 -7.32 -1.31
CA SER A 235 0.37 -7.63 -2.09
C SER A 235 0.10 -8.75 -3.10
N GLY A 236 -0.67 -9.76 -2.71
CA GLY A 236 -1.16 -10.80 -3.61
C GLY A 236 -2.03 -10.26 -4.74
N LEU A 237 -2.95 -9.35 -4.41
CA LEU A 237 -3.77 -8.66 -5.41
C LEU A 237 -2.91 -7.83 -6.37
N GLY A 238 -1.91 -7.09 -5.85
CA GLY A 238 -0.93 -6.38 -6.66
C GLY A 238 -0.15 -7.30 -7.61
N GLY A 239 0.18 -8.52 -7.15
CA GLY A 239 0.80 -9.56 -7.98
C GLY A 239 -0.08 -10.01 -9.13
N VAL A 240 -1.35 -10.32 -8.87
CA VAL A 240 -2.36 -10.65 -9.90
C VAL A 240 -2.52 -9.51 -10.90
N MET A 241 -2.66 -8.26 -10.42
CA MET A 241 -2.78 -7.07 -11.27
C MET A 241 -1.57 -6.91 -12.19
N SER A 242 -0.36 -7.12 -11.66
CA SER A 242 0.89 -7.02 -12.41
C SER A 242 1.03 -8.13 -13.44
N ALA A 243 0.80 -9.38 -13.03
CA ALA A 243 0.85 -10.56 -13.90
C ALA A 243 -0.17 -10.47 -15.06
N SER A 244 -1.38 -10.04 -14.73
CA SER A 244 -2.45 -9.80 -15.70
C SER A 244 -2.07 -8.76 -16.75
N ARG A 245 -1.45 -7.66 -16.32
CA ARG A 245 -1.01 -6.58 -17.23
C ARG A 245 0.12 -7.00 -18.15
N LEU A 246 1.05 -7.82 -17.65
CA LEU A 246 2.28 -8.21 -18.37
C LEU A 246 2.15 -9.54 -19.10
N TYR A 247 1.09 -10.32 -18.89
CA TYR A 247 0.95 -11.71 -19.35
C TYR A 247 2.12 -12.60 -18.93
N SER A 248 2.81 -12.21 -17.88
CA SER A 248 4.02 -12.87 -17.41
C SER A 248 4.34 -12.50 -15.98
N ALA A 249 5.18 -13.32 -15.34
CA ALA A 249 5.74 -13.05 -14.03
C ALA A 249 7.18 -13.55 -13.93
N GLN A 250 7.97 -12.93 -13.06
CA GLN A 250 9.36 -13.30 -12.80
C GLN A 250 9.72 -13.01 -11.35
N GLY A 251 10.71 -13.72 -10.81
CA GLY A 251 11.09 -13.61 -9.41
C GLY A 251 11.52 -12.20 -8.96
N GLN A 252 12.01 -11.36 -9.86
CA GLN A 252 12.41 -9.98 -9.56
C GLN A 252 11.27 -8.97 -9.62
N LEU A 253 10.05 -9.36 -10.05
CA LEU A 253 8.91 -8.45 -10.10
C LEU A 253 8.62 -7.86 -8.72
N GLY A 254 8.33 -6.57 -8.67
CA GLY A 254 8.02 -5.85 -7.43
C GLY A 254 9.25 -5.38 -6.63
N ILE A 255 10.47 -5.49 -7.14
CA ILE A 255 11.65 -4.90 -6.50
C ILE A 255 11.47 -3.37 -6.44
N GLY A 256 11.61 -2.80 -5.24
CA GLY A 256 11.46 -1.36 -4.97
C GLY A 256 10.02 -0.91 -4.71
N TYR A 257 9.01 -1.76 -4.91
CA TYR A 257 7.62 -1.41 -4.63
C TYR A 257 7.34 -1.26 -3.12
N GLU A 258 8.11 -1.95 -2.27
CA GLU A 258 8.10 -1.74 -0.83
C GLU A 258 8.46 -0.30 -0.46
N LEU A 259 9.48 0.27 -1.10
CA LEU A 259 9.89 1.65 -0.88
C LEU A 259 8.87 2.65 -1.42
N ASP A 260 8.30 2.38 -2.60
CA ASP A 260 7.24 3.20 -3.19
C ASP A 260 5.98 3.21 -2.30
N ALA A 261 5.59 2.05 -1.73
CA ALA A 261 4.45 1.95 -0.83
C ALA A 261 4.68 2.70 0.49
N ILE A 262 5.86 2.54 1.11
CA ILE A 262 6.24 3.29 2.32
C ILE A 262 6.23 4.79 2.04
N ALA A 263 6.88 5.22 0.96
CA ALA A 263 6.92 6.63 0.57
C ALA A 263 5.51 7.20 0.35
N ALA A 264 4.63 6.46 -0.32
CA ALA A 264 3.24 6.85 -0.53
C ALA A 264 2.48 7.07 0.78
N VAL A 265 2.64 6.17 1.74
CA VAL A 265 1.96 6.24 3.05
C VAL A 265 2.47 7.42 3.87
N ILE A 266 3.80 7.64 3.91
CA ILE A 266 4.41 8.73 4.68
C ILE A 266 4.12 10.09 4.04
N LEU A 267 4.29 10.22 2.72
CA LEU A 267 3.90 11.43 1.98
C LEU A 267 2.40 11.70 2.13
N GLY A 268 1.58 10.66 2.25
CA GLY A 268 0.16 10.76 2.56
C GLY A 268 -0.16 11.29 3.96
N GLY A 269 0.85 11.52 4.81
CA GLY A 269 0.70 12.08 6.15
C GLY A 269 0.42 11.06 7.25
N THR A 270 0.61 9.76 6.98
CA THR A 270 0.60 8.73 8.01
C THR A 270 1.90 8.79 8.80
N SER A 271 1.80 8.86 10.13
CA SER A 271 2.96 8.93 11.01
C SER A 271 3.70 7.60 11.07
N PHE A 272 5.01 7.65 10.95
CA PHE A 272 5.90 6.49 11.08
C PHE A 272 5.86 5.86 12.49
N SER A 273 5.48 6.68 13.50
CA SER A 273 5.34 6.22 14.89
C SER A 273 4.04 5.46 15.15
N GLY A 274 3.14 5.38 14.18
CA GLY A 274 1.81 4.78 14.32
C GLY A 274 0.74 5.71 14.90
N GLY A 275 -0.49 5.24 14.93
CA GLY A 275 -1.63 5.91 15.58
C GLY A 275 -2.23 7.09 14.82
N ILE A 276 -1.58 7.61 13.79
CA ILE A 276 -2.03 8.78 13.02
C ILE A 276 -1.86 8.51 11.53
N GLY A 277 -2.91 8.70 10.74
CA GLY A 277 -2.87 8.56 9.29
C GLY A 277 -4.22 8.27 8.68
N THR A 278 -4.31 8.33 7.35
CA THR A 278 -5.54 8.07 6.61
C THR A 278 -5.26 7.37 5.27
N VAL A 279 -6.16 6.50 4.85
CA VAL A 279 -6.07 5.83 3.54
C VAL A 279 -6.20 6.82 2.38
N PHE A 280 -6.98 7.88 2.56
CA PHE A 280 -7.11 8.93 1.54
C PHE A 280 -5.81 9.71 1.36
N GLY A 281 -5.10 10.01 2.47
CA GLY A 281 -3.76 10.59 2.37
C GLY A 281 -2.81 9.67 1.59
N THR A 282 -2.84 8.38 1.88
CA THR A 282 -2.05 7.36 1.16
C THR A 282 -2.36 7.34 -0.34
N LEU A 283 -3.63 7.49 -0.73
CA LEU A 283 -4.03 7.60 -2.14
C LEU A 283 -3.29 8.76 -2.84
N ILE A 284 -3.29 9.95 -2.23
CA ILE A 284 -2.59 11.13 -2.78
C ILE A 284 -1.08 10.88 -2.82
N GLY A 285 -0.50 10.33 -1.77
CA GLY A 285 0.93 9.98 -1.73
C GLY A 285 1.31 8.97 -2.82
N ALA A 286 0.49 7.94 -3.06
CA ALA A 286 0.72 6.97 -4.13
C ALA A 286 0.63 7.59 -5.53
N LEU A 287 -0.27 8.56 -5.74
CA LEU A 287 -0.34 9.32 -6.97
C LEU A 287 0.91 10.20 -7.17
N ILE A 288 1.43 10.83 -6.11
CA ILE A 288 2.68 11.62 -6.17
C ILE A 288 3.84 10.72 -6.62
N ILE A 289 4.01 9.55 -6.01
CA ILE A 289 5.07 8.60 -6.39
C ILE A 289 4.89 8.10 -7.84
N ALA A 290 3.66 7.79 -8.25
CA ALA A 290 3.40 7.34 -9.62
C ALA A 290 3.69 8.43 -10.66
N VAL A 291 3.29 9.67 -10.41
CA VAL A 291 3.59 10.82 -11.28
C VAL A 291 5.08 11.09 -11.34
N LEU A 292 5.78 11.01 -10.19
CA LEU A 292 7.23 11.17 -10.14
C LEU A 292 7.94 10.11 -10.99
N ASN A 293 7.60 8.83 -10.79
CA ASN A 293 8.19 7.71 -11.54
C ASN A 293 7.94 7.84 -13.05
N ASN A 294 6.71 8.18 -13.43
CA ASN A 294 6.36 8.37 -14.85
C ASN A 294 7.08 9.57 -15.45
N GLY A 295 7.07 10.71 -14.78
CA GLY A 295 7.72 11.92 -15.27
C GLY A 295 9.24 11.73 -15.48
N LEU A 296 9.93 11.09 -14.52
CA LEU A 296 11.34 10.76 -14.65
C LEU A 296 11.59 9.78 -15.80
N THR A 297 10.68 8.82 -16.02
CA THR A 297 10.76 7.87 -17.15
C THR A 297 10.60 8.59 -18.50
N LEU A 298 9.64 9.51 -18.61
CA LEU A 298 9.44 10.31 -19.83
C LEU A 298 10.63 11.25 -20.14
N MET A 299 11.33 11.67 -19.10
CA MET A 299 12.59 12.44 -19.26
C MET A 299 13.81 11.56 -19.58
N ASN A 300 13.62 10.24 -19.81
CA ASN A 300 14.70 9.26 -20.01
C ASN A 300 15.72 9.20 -18.86
N VAL A 301 15.30 9.55 -17.63
CA VAL A 301 16.15 9.39 -16.44
C VAL A 301 16.35 7.90 -16.19
N SER A 302 17.59 7.44 -16.10
CA SER A 302 17.88 6.02 -15.90
C SER A 302 17.28 5.50 -14.60
N PHE A 303 16.92 4.21 -14.57
CA PHE A 303 16.36 3.54 -13.41
C PHE A 303 17.22 3.73 -12.14
N TYR A 304 18.54 3.75 -12.30
CA TYR A 304 19.47 3.94 -11.17
C TYR A 304 19.33 5.33 -10.54
N TRP A 305 19.21 6.38 -11.34
CA TRP A 305 18.94 7.73 -10.85
C TRP A 305 17.55 7.87 -10.22
N GLN A 306 16.55 7.17 -10.76
CA GLN A 306 15.22 7.12 -10.14
C GLN A 306 15.29 6.55 -8.73
N LEU A 307 16.09 5.51 -8.47
CA LEU A 307 16.32 4.97 -7.13
C LEU A 307 16.95 5.99 -6.17
N VAL A 308 17.95 6.76 -6.65
CA VAL A 308 18.57 7.81 -5.84
C VAL A 308 17.57 8.90 -5.46
N ILE A 309 16.78 9.36 -6.45
CA ILE A 309 15.75 10.38 -6.23
C ILE A 309 14.68 9.88 -5.24
N LYS A 310 14.20 8.65 -5.41
CA LYS A 310 13.25 8.02 -4.48
C LYS A 310 13.80 7.96 -3.06
N GLY A 311 15.04 7.50 -2.90
CA GLY A 311 15.69 7.46 -1.59
C GLY A 311 15.73 8.84 -0.93
N ALA A 312 16.10 9.89 -1.67
CA ALA A 312 16.08 11.26 -1.18
C ALA A 312 14.67 11.72 -0.78
N VAL A 313 13.65 11.43 -1.60
CA VAL A 313 12.24 11.76 -1.31
C VAL A 313 11.76 11.08 -0.03
N ILE A 314 12.08 9.80 0.18
CA ILE A 314 11.71 9.06 1.40
C ILE A 314 12.35 9.71 2.63
N VAL A 315 13.67 10.00 2.59
CA VAL A 315 14.37 10.63 3.70
C VAL A 315 13.78 12.00 4.04
N LEU A 316 13.52 12.82 3.02
CA LEU A 316 12.90 14.14 3.19
C LEU A 316 11.49 14.03 3.78
N ALA A 317 10.67 13.06 3.32
CA ALA A 317 9.34 12.82 3.86
C ALA A 317 9.38 12.46 5.35
N VAL A 318 10.27 11.55 5.76
CA VAL A 318 10.44 11.15 7.15
C VAL A 318 11.00 12.29 8.01
N MET A 319 11.92 13.11 7.49
CA MET A 319 12.41 14.30 8.18
C MET A 319 11.28 15.31 8.43
N LEU A 320 10.43 15.54 7.43
CA LEU A 320 9.28 16.44 7.57
C LEU A 320 8.25 15.92 8.58
N ASP A 321 7.98 14.61 8.59
CA ASP A 321 7.11 13.97 9.59
C ASP A 321 7.66 14.19 11.02
N LYS A 322 8.96 13.95 11.21
CA LYS A 322 9.62 14.14 12.51
C LYS A 322 9.61 15.59 12.99
N LEU A 323 9.75 16.55 12.08
CA LEU A 323 9.68 17.98 12.42
C LEU A 323 8.26 18.40 12.83
N ARG A 324 7.25 17.85 12.17
CA ARG A 324 5.83 18.08 12.51
C ARG A 324 5.45 17.50 13.87
N THR A 325 5.92 16.30 14.19
CA THR A 325 5.62 15.63 15.46
C THR A 325 6.37 16.27 16.66
N ARG A 326 7.57 16.81 16.46
CA ARG A 326 8.29 17.56 17.51
C ARG A 326 7.59 18.85 17.96
N GLY A 327 6.85 19.52 17.08
CA GLY A 327 6.06 20.71 17.42
C GLY A 327 4.74 20.40 18.16
N GLN A 328 4.45 19.14 18.46
CA GLN A 328 3.21 18.68 19.11
C GLN A 328 3.46 17.94 20.44
N ALA A 329 4.72 17.80 20.87
CA ALA A 329 5.02 17.33 22.22
C ALA A 329 4.62 18.42 23.21
N PRO A 330 3.86 18.07 24.30
CA PRO A 330 3.41 19.02 25.33
C PRO A 330 4.57 19.62 26.11
#